data_67ae61da24ffa9ef989b2420a7012d05
#
_entry.id   67ae61da24ffa9ef989b2420a7012d05
#
_cell.length_a   1.000
_cell.length_b   1.000
_cell.length_c   1.000
_cell.angle_alpha   90.00
_cell.angle_beta   90.00
_cell.angle_gamma   90.00
#
_symmetry.space_group_name_H-M   'P 1'
#
loop_
_entity.id
_entity.type
_entity.pdbx_description
1 polymer ?
#
loop_
_entity_poly.entity_id
_entity_poly.type
_entity_poly.pdbx_seq_one_letter_code
_entity_poly.pdbx_strand_id
1 'polypeptide(L)'
;MENKFIILVNDNMESYIILSNVNYHREIEAPSGMGRPIGRAGGGKWFINSNGELKLYDLSGDFGKYDKEMAQEAFNNKHIYYSDKPAYQEFKISKLKME
;
A
#
# COMPACT_ATOMS: atom_id res chain seq x y z
N MET A 1 -2.82 16.51 -5.99
CA MET A 1 -2.29 15.18 -5.61
C MET A 1 -3.38 14.37 -4.92
N GLU A 2 -3.36 13.09 -5.08
CA GLU A 2 -4.36 12.19 -4.52
C GLU A 2 -3.70 11.10 -3.67
N ASN A 3 -4.48 10.54 -2.76
CA ASN A 3 -4.05 9.40 -1.96
C ASN A 3 -4.07 8.14 -2.83
N LYS A 4 -2.90 7.73 -3.28
CA LYS A 4 -2.70 6.55 -4.14
C LYS A 4 -1.81 5.54 -3.45
N PHE A 5 -2.03 4.26 -3.73
CA PHE A 5 -1.19 3.20 -3.18
C PHE A 5 -0.84 2.20 -4.27
N ILE A 6 0.23 1.46 -4.02
CA ILE A 6 0.59 0.28 -4.82
C ILE A 6 0.90 -0.88 -3.87
N ILE A 7 0.79 -2.09 -4.40
CA ILE A 7 1.27 -3.28 -3.72
C ILE A 7 2.63 -3.63 -4.34
N LEU A 8 3.66 -3.69 -3.51
CA LEU A 8 4.99 -4.12 -3.93
C LEU A 8 5.32 -5.48 -3.34
N VAL A 9 6.11 -6.26 -4.07
CA VAL A 9 6.63 -7.55 -3.61
C VAL A 9 8.15 -7.46 -3.61
N ASN A 10 8.78 -7.89 -2.52
CA ASN A 10 10.23 -7.88 -2.42
C ASN A 10 10.85 -9.23 -2.82
N ASP A 11 12.17 -9.34 -2.78
CA ASP A 11 12.88 -10.53 -3.17
C ASP A 11 12.73 -11.73 -2.23
N ASN A 12 12.12 -11.50 -1.05
CA ASN A 12 11.71 -12.57 -0.13
C ASN A 12 10.25 -13.00 -0.36
N MET A 13 9.62 -12.51 -1.43
CA MET A 13 8.21 -12.77 -1.76
C MET A 13 7.23 -12.21 -0.71
N GLU A 14 7.63 -11.20 0.01
CA GLU A 14 6.78 -10.50 0.96
C GLU A 14 6.05 -9.35 0.28
N SER A 15 4.76 -9.20 0.59
CA SER A 15 3.92 -8.14 0.03
C SER A 15 3.89 -6.93 0.95
N TYR A 16 3.88 -5.73 0.34
CA TYR A 16 3.86 -4.45 1.05
C TYR A 16 2.81 -3.53 0.44
N ILE A 17 2.08 -2.83 1.30
CA ILE A 17 1.17 -1.75 0.88
C ILE A 17 1.94 -0.44 1.03
N ILE A 18 2.11 0.28 -0.07
CA ILE A 18 2.82 1.56 -0.06
C ILE A 18 1.82 2.68 -0.30
N LEU A 19 1.54 3.44 0.75
CA LEU A 19 0.63 4.57 0.73
C LEU A 19 1.40 5.84 0.38
N SER A 20 0.81 6.69 -0.45
CA SER A 20 1.44 7.94 -0.85
C SER A 20 0.38 8.97 -1.23
N ASN A 21 0.83 10.20 -1.45
CA ASN A 21 0.00 11.28 -1.98
C ASN A 21 0.71 11.86 -3.19
N VAL A 22 0.33 11.39 -4.38
CA VAL A 22 1.02 11.68 -5.62
C VAL A 22 0.02 11.89 -6.76
N ASN A 23 0.49 12.37 -7.91
CA ASN A 23 -0.36 12.53 -9.09
C ASN A 23 -0.55 11.20 -9.84
N TYR A 24 0.49 10.36 -9.89
CA TYR A 24 0.48 9.11 -10.64
C TYR A 24 1.07 7.98 -9.81
N HIS A 25 0.52 6.78 -9.95
CA HIS A 25 1.00 5.60 -9.21
C HIS A 25 2.49 5.30 -9.48
N ARG A 26 2.97 5.58 -10.69
CA ARG A 26 4.39 5.34 -11.05
C ARG A 26 5.37 6.23 -10.26
N GLU A 27 4.87 7.26 -9.59
CA GLU A 27 5.70 8.12 -8.75
C GLU A 27 5.96 7.54 -7.36
N ILE A 28 5.24 6.47 -7.00
CA ILE A 28 5.38 5.84 -5.68
C ILE A 28 6.65 5.00 -5.66
N GLU A 29 7.54 5.32 -4.74
CA GLU A 29 8.83 4.63 -4.61
C GLU A 29 8.78 3.57 -3.51
N ALA A 30 9.64 2.56 -3.64
CA ALA A 30 9.78 1.54 -2.61
C ALA A 30 10.43 2.14 -1.36
N PRO A 31 9.89 1.86 -0.16
CA PRO A 31 10.51 2.33 1.07
C PRO A 31 11.83 1.59 1.33
N SER A 32 12.77 2.26 1.99
CA SER A 32 14.10 1.71 2.25
C SER A 32 14.07 0.45 3.11
N GLY A 33 13.05 0.29 3.94
CA GLY A 33 12.96 -0.84 4.89
C GLY A 33 12.36 -2.12 4.33
N MET A 34 11.90 -2.15 3.08
CA MET A 34 11.22 -3.34 2.56
C MET A 34 12.12 -4.35 1.85
N GLY A 35 13.40 -4.04 1.68
CA GLY A 35 14.28 -4.85 0.89
C GLY A 35 14.17 -4.53 -0.61
N ARG A 36 14.64 -5.44 -1.47
CA ARG A 36 14.67 -5.20 -2.91
C ARG A 36 13.30 -5.47 -3.54
N PRO A 37 12.65 -4.47 -4.14
CA PRO A 37 11.39 -4.71 -4.85
C PRO A 37 11.64 -5.49 -6.14
N ILE A 38 10.84 -6.54 -6.39
CA ILE A 38 10.94 -7.35 -7.59
C ILE A 38 9.67 -7.31 -8.44
N GLY A 39 8.57 -6.76 -7.93
CA GLY A 39 7.33 -6.69 -8.68
C GLY A 39 6.27 -5.84 -8.03
N ARG A 40 5.22 -5.60 -8.80
CA ARG A 40 4.04 -4.86 -8.37
C ARG A 40 2.80 -5.71 -8.58
N ALA A 41 1.85 -5.60 -7.67
CA ALA A 41 0.58 -6.33 -7.73
C ALA A 41 -0.59 -5.35 -7.74
N GLY A 42 -0.53 -4.35 -8.62
CA GLY A 42 -1.57 -3.37 -8.80
C GLY A 42 -1.55 -2.25 -7.79
N GLY A 43 -2.59 -1.45 -7.80
CA GLY A 43 -2.73 -0.32 -6.90
C GLY A 43 -4.13 0.26 -6.94
N GLY A 44 -4.31 1.40 -6.30
CA GLY A 44 -5.59 2.08 -6.24
C GLY A 44 -5.49 3.34 -5.41
N LYS A 45 -6.57 3.64 -4.70
CA LYS A 45 -6.68 4.80 -3.81
C LYS A 45 -6.90 4.34 -2.39
N TRP A 46 -6.54 5.18 -1.44
CA TRP A 46 -6.69 4.85 -0.02
C TRP A 46 -7.18 6.05 0.78
N PHE A 47 -7.80 5.74 1.92
CA PHE A 47 -7.95 6.72 2.99
C PHE A 47 -8.06 5.98 4.33
N ILE A 48 -7.82 6.71 5.40
CA ILE A 48 -7.92 6.17 6.76
C ILE A 48 -8.97 7.01 7.49
N ASN A 49 -9.98 6.34 8.05
CA ASN A 49 -11.02 7.02 8.79
C ASN A 49 -10.61 7.24 10.27
N SER A 50 -11.46 7.93 11.01
CA SER A 50 -11.18 8.26 12.42
C SER A 50 -11.11 7.03 13.33
N ASN A 51 -11.62 5.88 12.88
CA ASN A 51 -11.59 4.63 13.64
C ASN A 51 -10.33 3.80 13.40
N GLY A 52 -9.37 4.31 12.61
CA GLY A 52 -8.17 3.58 12.27
C GLY A 52 -8.36 2.54 11.19
N GLU A 53 -9.44 2.61 10.43
CA GLU A 53 -9.69 1.69 9.33
C GLU A 53 -9.05 2.22 8.05
N LEU A 54 -8.15 1.43 7.46
CA LEU A 54 -7.56 1.71 6.16
C LEU A 54 -8.48 1.15 5.09
N LYS A 55 -8.98 2.02 4.22
CA LYS A 55 -9.78 1.60 3.06
C LYS A 55 -8.95 1.66 1.80
N LEU A 56 -8.96 0.55 1.06
CA LEU A 56 -8.33 0.45 -0.26
C LEU A 56 -9.44 0.25 -1.29
N TYR A 57 -9.38 1.02 -2.35
CA TYR A 57 -10.43 1.00 -3.38
C TYR A 57 -9.88 1.44 -4.72
N ASP A 58 -10.72 1.34 -5.78
CA ASP A 58 -10.37 1.78 -7.12
C ASP A 58 -9.21 0.95 -7.71
N LEU A 59 -8.56 1.47 -8.74
CA LEU A 59 -7.47 0.80 -9.42
C LEU A 59 -6.42 1.81 -9.88
N SER A 60 -5.24 1.29 -10.24
CA SER A 60 -4.18 2.11 -10.81
C SER A 60 -4.29 2.11 -12.32
N GLY A 61 -4.23 3.29 -12.94
CA GLY A 61 -4.13 3.41 -14.39
C GLY A 61 -2.82 2.85 -14.93
N ASP A 62 -1.76 2.89 -14.13
CA ASP A 62 -0.43 2.41 -14.53
C ASP A 62 -0.25 0.91 -14.28
N PHE A 63 -0.80 0.38 -13.18
CA PHE A 63 -0.49 -0.98 -12.70
C PHE A 63 -1.71 -1.90 -12.55
N GLY A 64 -2.92 -1.39 -12.83
CA GLY A 64 -4.15 -2.16 -12.76
C GLY A 64 -4.72 -2.31 -11.35
N LYS A 65 -5.70 -3.21 -11.22
CA LYS A 65 -6.37 -3.49 -9.95
C LYS A 65 -5.42 -4.19 -8.99
N TYR A 66 -5.47 -3.82 -7.72
CA TYR A 66 -4.60 -4.43 -6.71
C TYR A 66 -5.06 -5.86 -6.37
N ASP A 67 -4.07 -6.69 -6.02
CA ASP A 67 -4.30 -8.07 -5.57
C ASP A 67 -4.75 -8.04 -4.11
N LYS A 68 -5.98 -8.47 -3.85
CA LYS A 68 -6.58 -8.41 -2.51
C LYS A 68 -5.92 -9.36 -1.51
N GLU A 69 -5.50 -10.54 -1.95
CA GLU A 69 -4.81 -11.49 -1.08
C GLU A 69 -3.48 -10.93 -0.61
N MET A 70 -2.72 -10.36 -1.53
CA MET A 70 -1.44 -9.74 -1.20
C MET A 70 -1.61 -8.53 -0.28
N ALA A 71 -2.65 -7.72 -0.52
CA ALA A 71 -2.95 -6.59 0.36
C ALA A 71 -3.29 -7.06 1.77
N GLN A 72 -4.10 -8.13 1.90
CA GLN A 72 -4.45 -8.69 3.20
C GLN A 72 -3.22 -9.24 3.92
N GLU A 73 -2.34 -9.95 3.21
CA GLU A 73 -1.11 -10.47 3.76
C GLU A 73 -0.20 -9.34 4.26
N ALA A 74 -0.05 -8.29 3.46
CA ALA A 74 0.74 -7.13 3.85
C ALA A 74 0.20 -6.49 5.13
N PHE A 75 -1.12 -6.34 5.22
CA PHE A 75 -1.76 -5.82 6.43
C PHE A 75 -1.51 -6.71 7.64
N ASN A 76 -1.68 -8.03 7.50
CA ASN A 76 -1.49 -8.98 8.59
C ASN A 76 -0.07 -8.94 9.14
N ASN A 77 0.91 -8.70 8.29
CA ASN A 77 2.32 -8.64 8.65
C ASN A 77 2.79 -7.22 9.00
N LYS A 78 1.88 -6.26 9.05
CA LYS A 78 2.18 -4.85 9.29
C LYS A 78 3.17 -4.25 8.28
N HIS A 79 3.14 -4.76 7.06
CA HIS A 79 3.95 -4.27 5.95
C HIS A 79 3.22 -3.13 5.23
N ILE A 80 2.99 -2.04 5.94
CA ILE A 80 2.31 -0.85 5.41
C ILE A 80 3.20 0.35 5.65
N TYR A 81 3.56 1.06 4.57
CA TYR A 81 4.41 2.24 4.64
C TYR A 81 3.70 3.45 4.02
N TYR A 82 3.97 4.61 4.59
CA TYR A 82 3.58 5.89 4.03
C TYR A 82 4.81 6.76 3.87
N SER A 83 5.20 7.08 2.64
CA SER A 83 6.37 7.92 2.35
C SER A 83 7.61 7.50 3.15
N ASP A 84 7.96 6.21 3.08
CA ASP A 84 9.12 5.60 3.77
C ASP A 84 8.99 5.56 5.30
N LYS A 85 7.77 5.70 5.82
CA LYS A 85 7.48 5.60 7.26
C LYS A 85 6.49 4.46 7.53
N PRO A 86 6.61 3.74 8.66
CA PRO A 86 5.64 2.71 9.03
C PRO A 86 4.25 3.31 9.21
N ALA A 87 3.39 3.10 8.22
CA ALA A 87 2.05 3.72 8.20
C ALA A 87 1.14 3.23 9.33
N TYR A 88 1.27 1.94 9.71
CA TYR A 88 0.47 1.37 10.78
C TYR A 88 0.76 2.01 12.15
N GLN A 89 1.95 2.57 12.32
CA GLN A 89 2.31 3.33 13.53
C GLN A 89 1.88 4.79 13.42
N GLU A 90 2.11 5.41 12.26
CA GLU A 90 1.82 6.82 12.03
C GLU A 90 0.32 7.11 12.11
N PHE A 91 -0.49 6.26 11.49
CA PHE A 91 -1.94 6.46 11.40
C PHE A 91 -2.74 5.59 12.36
N LYS A 92 -2.09 4.76 13.18
CA LYS A 92 -2.73 3.83 14.12
C LYS A 92 -3.76 2.95 13.40
N ILE A 93 -3.32 2.32 12.32
CA ILE A 93 -4.17 1.46 11.50
C ILE A 93 -4.48 0.17 12.26
N SER A 94 -5.76 -0.12 12.46
CA SER A 94 -6.21 -1.31 13.20
C SER A 94 -7.05 -2.27 12.35
N LYS A 95 -7.59 -1.80 11.23
CA LYS A 95 -8.44 -2.61 10.36
C LYS A 95 -8.14 -2.30 8.90
N LEU A 96 -8.40 -3.30 8.04
CA LEU A 96 -8.30 -3.14 6.59
C LEU A 96 -9.67 -3.42 5.97
N LYS A 97 -10.10 -2.54 5.08
CA LYS A 97 -11.30 -2.73 4.28
C LYS A 97 -10.96 -2.54 2.82
N MET A 98 -11.37 -3.47 1.99
CA MET A 98 -11.07 -3.46 0.55
C MET A 98 -12.35 -3.53 -0.28
N GLU A 99 -12.36 -2.80 -1.38
CA GLU A 99 -13.42 -2.89 -2.40
C GLU A 99 -12.98 -3.70 -3.59
#